data_32ea8842124d9b4b4917e3becc5c6277
#
_entry.id   32ea8842124d9b4b4917e3becc5c6277
#
_cell.length_a   1.000
_cell.length_b   1.000
_cell.length_c   1.000
_cell.angle_alpha   90.00
_cell.angle_beta   90.00
_cell.angle_gamma   90.00
#
_symmetry.space_group_name_H-M   'P 1'
#
loop_
_entity.id
_entity.type
_entity.pdbx_description
1 polymer ?
#
loop_
_entity_poly.entity_id
_entity_poly.type
_entity_poly.pdbx_seq_one_letter_code
_entity_poly.pdbx_strand_id
1 'polypeptide(L)'
;MKTTTSPIYRWRVGEIEITRVLEFEAALFEPAVIHPEASPDIVERHRTWLIPGSMDPASGLLIFAFHSTVIKTPRATILVDTCSGNDKERPHKLRYHQKNWPYLANLGAAGFTPADII
;
A
#
# COMPACT_ATOMS: atom_id res chain seq x y z
N MET A 1 -8.64 15.47 5.28
CA MET A 1 -8.74 14.49 6.37
C MET A 1 -7.81 13.32 6.05
N LYS A 2 -6.77 13.16 6.80
CA LYS A 2 -5.87 12.00 6.61
C LYS A 2 -6.62 10.77 7.11
N THR A 3 -6.95 9.86 6.22
CA THR A 3 -7.37 8.51 6.60
C THR A 3 -6.15 7.85 7.26
N THR A 4 -6.20 7.69 8.58
CA THR A 4 -5.17 6.97 9.31
C THR A 4 -5.40 5.47 9.11
N THR A 5 -4.96 4.97 7.96
CA THR A 5 -4.89 3.53 7.76
C THR A 5 -3.76 2.99 8.60
N SER A 6 -4.02 1.94 9.38
CA SER A 6 -2.95 1.27 10.11
C SER A 6 -1.84 0.82 9.13
N PRO A 7 -0.55 1.08 9.43
CA PRO A 7 0.54 0.60 8.59
C PRO A 7 0.66 -0.93 8.57
N ILE A 8 0.01 -1.61 9.50
CA ILE A 8 0.06 -3.07 9.66
C ILE A 8 -1.37 -3.61 9.70
N TYR A 9 -1.60 -4.64 8.91
CA TYR A 9 -2.87 -5.35 8.88
C TYR A 9 -2.61 -6.86 8.88
N ARG A 10 -3.30 -7.61 9.77
CA ARG A 10 -3.09 -9.06 9.93
C ARG A 10 -4.38 -9.84 9.79
N TRP A 11 -4.26 -11.02 9.20
CA TRP A 11 -5.34 -12.01 9.21
C TRP A 11 -4.74 -13.41 9.10
N ARG A 12 -5.56 -14.42 9.30
CA ARG A 12 -5.14 -15.82 9.26
C ARG A 12 -5.99 -16.61 8.28
N VAL A 13 -5.34 -17.56 7.62
CA VAL A 13 -6.01 -18.58 6.81
C VAL A 13 -5.45 -19.92 7.29
N GLY A 14 -6.23 -20.64 8.11
CA GLY A 14 -5.73 -21.84 8.79
C GLY A 14 -4.54 -21.53 9.70
N GLU A 15 -3.43 -22.20 9.48
CA GLU A 15 -2.18 -21.98 10.21
C GLU A 15 -1.31 -20.87 9.61
N ILE A 16 -1.72 -20.32 8.47
CA ILE A 16 -0.96 -19.29 7.77
C ILE A 16 -1.36 -17.92 8.31
N GLU A 17 -0.38 -17.16 8.76
CA GLU A 17 -0.57 -15.76 9.13
C GLU A 17 -0.14 -14.88 7.95
N ILE A 18 -0.99 -13.95 7.58
CA ILE A 18 -0.73 -12.99 6.49
C ILE A 18 -0.71 -11.59 7.11
N THR A 19 0.38 -10.86 6.87
CA THR A 19 0.57 -9.52 7.40
C THR A 19 0.87 -8.56 6.27
N ARG A 20 0.06 -7.52 6.12
CA ARG A 20 0.34 -6.39 5.23
C ARG A 20 1.20 -5.37 5.96
N VAL A 21 2.30 -4.98 5.36
CA VAL A 21 3.21 -3.96 5.88
C VAL A 21 3.29 -2.81 4.89
N LEU A 22 2.81 -1.65 5.30
CA LEU A 22 2.72 -0.48 4.43
C LEU A 22 4.08 0.19 4.27
N GLU A 23 4.41 0.56 3.02
CA GLU A 23 5.49 1.49 2.72
C GLU A 23 4.96 2.92 2.73
N PHE A 24 3.97 3.21 1.90
CA PHE A 24 3.23 4.47 1.94
C PHE A 24 1.87 4.34 1.26
N GLU A 25 0.99 5.27 1.59
CA GLU A 25 -0.34 5.37 1.00
C GLU A 25 -0.64 6.83 0.71
N ALA A 26 -1.18 7.10 -0.46
CA ALA A 26 -1.54 8.46 -0.87
C ALA A 26 -2.60 8.46 -1.97
N ALA A 27 -3.35 9.56 -2.05
CA ALA A 27 -4.23 9.87 -3.16
C ALA A 27 -3.38 10.38 -4.33
N LEU A 28 -3.27 9.61 -5.41
CA LEU A 28 -2.25 9.82 -6.43
C LEU A 28 -2.77 10.11 -7.83
N PHE A 29 -3.82 9.43 -8.26
CA PHE A 29 -4.23 9.45 -9.67
C PHE A 29 -5.70 9.70 -9.84
N GLU A 30 -6.05 10.47 -10.86
CA GLU A 30 -7.42 10.55 -11.32
C GLU A 30 -7.89 9.18 -11.81
N PRO A 31 -9.16 8.81 -11.57
CA PRO A 31 -9.68 7.50 -11.97
C PRO A 31 -9.43 7.17 -13.45
N ALA A 32 -9.63 8.12 -14.36
CA ALA A 32 -9.46 7.90 -15.80
C ALA A 32 -8.00 7.67 -16.23
N VAL A 33 -7.01 8.08 -15.42
CA VAL A 33 -5.59 7.83 -15.68
C VAL A 33 -5.27 6.34 -15.52
N ILE A 34 -5.88 5.70 -14.52
CA ILE A 34 -5.66 4.28 -14.23
C ILE A 34 -6.65 3.40 -15.00
N HIS A 35 -7.89 3.86 -15.08
CA HIS A 35 -8.98 3.19 -15.77
C HIS A 35 -9.57 4.12 -16.81
N PRO A 36 -9.09 4.11 -18.07
CA PRO A 36 -9.52 5.07 -19.09
C PRO A 36 -11.04 5.14 -19.31
N GLU A 37 -11.74 4.05 -19.02
CA GLU A 37 -13.21 3.99 -19.13
C GLU A 37 -13.96 4.56 -17.94
N ALA A 38 -13.25 4.98 -16.87
CA ALA A 38 -13.85 5.54 -15.67
C ALA A 38 -14.22 7.03 -15.89
N SER A 39 -15.33 7.25 -16.59
CA SER A 39 -15.89 8.58 -16.77
C SER A 39 -16.38 9.16 -15.43
N PRO A 40 -16.53 10.50 -15.31
CA PRO A 40 -17.08 11.11 -14.10
C PRO A 40 -18.41 10.54 -13.67
N ASP A 41 -19.29 10.20 -14.62
CA ASP A 41 -20.60 9.61 -14.35
C ASP A 41 -20.48 8.21 -13.74
N ILE A 42 -19.55 7.41 -14.23
CA ILE A 42 -19.28 6.07 -13.69
C ILE A 42 -18.72 6.19 -12.27
N VAL A 43 -17.77 7.07 -12.05
CA VAL A 43 -17.18 7.30 -10.74
C VAL A 43 -18.25 7.74 -9.73
N GLU A 44 -19.14 8.66 -10.12
CA GLU A 44 -20.21 9.15 -9.25
C GLU A 44 -21.18 8.04 -8.86
N ARG A 45 -21.51 7.14 -9.78
CA ARG A 45 -22.36 5.96 -9.48
C ARG A 45 -21.76 5.01 -8.44
N HIS A 46 -20.44 5.01 -8.32
CA HIS A 46 -19.71 4.12 -7.39
C HIS A 46 -19.15 4.85 -6.16
N ARG A 47 -19.44 6.13 -6.03
CA ARG A 47 -18.90 7.00 -4.98
C ARG A 47 -19.10 6.45 -3.57
N THR A 48 -20.23 5.86 -3.28
CA THR A 48 -20.61 5.40 -1.95
C THR A 48 -19.65 4.33 -1.37
N TRP A 49 -19.11 3.46 -2.24
CA TRP A 49 -18.17 2.45 -1.79
C TRP A 49 -16.70 2.83 -2.06
N LEU A 50 -16.44 3.76 -2.97
CA LEU A 50 -15.09 4.26 -3.23
C LEU A 50 -14.58 5.15 -2.07
N ILE A 51 -15.44 5.98 -1.52
CA ILE A 51 -15.10 6.92 -0.46
C ILE A 51 -15.43 6.33 0.90
N PRO A 52 -14.56 6.48 1.90
CA PRO A 52 -13.27 7.22 1.90
C PRO A 52 -12.05 6.32 1.63
N GLY A 53 -12.22 5.02 1.52
CA GLY A 53 -11.11 4.06 1.53
C GLY A 53 -10.31 3.99 0.23
N SER A 54 -10.97 4.14 -0.92
CA SER A 54 -10.36 3.96 -2.24
C SER A 54 -10.23 5.27 -3.03
N MET A 55 -10.96 6.30 -2.64
CA MET A 55 -10.91 7.62 -3.26
C MET A 55 -10.97 8.70 -2.20
N ASP A 56 -10.11 9.71 -2.32
CA ASP A 56 -10.12 10.87 -1.45
C ASP A 56 -11.29 11.79 -1.80
N PRO A 57 -12.19 12.07 -0.83
CA PRO A 57 -13.38 12.88 -1.11
C PRO A 57 -13.07 14.34 -1.47
N ALA A 58 -11.92 14.87 -1.01
CA ALA A 58 -11.55 16.26 -1.26
C ALA A 58 -10.97 16.46 -2.66
N SER A 59 -10.12 15.55 -3.11
CA SER A 59 -9.42 15.66 -4.40
C SER A 59 -10.05 14.86 -5.52
N GLY A 60 -10.84 13.82 -5.20
CA GLY A 60 -11.34 12.86 -6.18
C GLY A 60 -10.28 11.92 -6.73
N LEU A 61 -9.09 11.93 -6.16
CA LEU A 61 -8.01 11.05 -6.58
C LEU A 61 -8.14 9.67 -5.93
N LEU A 62 -7.76 8.64 -6.68
CA LEU A 62 -7.69 7.28 -6.17
C LEU A 62 -6.54 7.13 -5.18
N ILE A 63 -6.82 6.44 -4.09
CA ILE A 63 -5.85 6.14 -3.04
C ILE A 63 -5.10 4.87 -3.40
N PHE A 64 -3.77 4.96 -3.43
CA PHE A 64 -2.88 3.84 -3.69
C PHE A 64 -2.06 3.51 -2.45
N ALA A 65 -2.04 2.24 -2.10
CA ALA A 65 -1.21 1.71 -1.03
C ALA A 65 -0.07 0.89 -1.63
N PHE A 66 1.16 1.24 -1.23
CA PHE A 66 2.35 0.47 -1.57
C PHE A 66 2.74 -0.32 -0.34
N HIS A 67 2.65 -1.63 -0.41
CA HIS A 67 2.84 -2.51 0.74
C HIS A 67 3.45 -3.84 0.35
N SER A 68 4.13 -4.45 1.30
CA SER A 68 4.54 -5.85 1.23
C SER A 68 3.52 -6.73 1.91
N THR A 69 3.48 -7.99 1.52
CA THR A 69 2.72 -9.02 2.22
C THR A 69 3.69 -10.04 2.79
N VAL A 70 3.69 -10.19 4.11
CA VAL A 70 4.44 -11.23 4.79
C VAL A 70 3.54 -12.44 5.01
N ILE A 71 3.96 -13.58 4.50
CA ILE A 71 3.26 -14.86 4.66
C ILE A 71 4.08 -15.71 5.61
N LYS A 72 3.57 -15.93 6.81
CA LYS A 72 4.21 -16.78 7.82
C LYS A 72 3.56 -18.14 7.86
N THR A 73 4.34 -19.15 7.50
CA THR A 73 3.96 -20.57 7.59
C THR A 73 4.69 -21.22 8.76
N PRO A 74 4.34 -22.46 9.15
CA PRO A 74 5.13 -23.22 10.15
C PRO A 74 6.59 -23.46 9.73
N ARG A 75 6.94 -23.31 8.43
CA ARG A 75 8.26 -23.65 7.90
C ARG A 75 9.05 -22.44 7.42
N ALA A 76 8.37 -21.34 7.08
CA ALA A 76 9.01 -20.24 6.37
C ALA A 76 8.30 -18.93 6.59
N THR A 77 9.05 -17.83 6.53
CA THR A 77 8.53 -16.48 6.45
C THR A 77 8.87 -15.92 5.07
N ILE A 78 7.84 -15.64 4.28
CA ILE A 78 7.96 -15.25 2.88
C ILE A 78 7.51 -13.80 2.74
N LEU A 79 8.29 -12.99 2.05
CA LEU A 79 7.92 -11.63 1.68
C LEU A 79 7.48 -11.58 0.23
N VAL A 80 6.27 -11.10 -0.01
CA VAL A 80 5.75 -10.84 -1.34
C VAL A 80 5.83 -9.33 -1.57
N ASP A 81 6.59 -8.95 -2.60
CA ASP A 81 6.89 -7.57 -2.98
C ASP A 81 7.75 -6.84 -1.94
N THR A 82 8.82 -6.23 -2.42
CA THR A 82 9.74 -5.44 -1.59
C THR A 82 9.47 -3.94 -1.66
N CYS A 83 8.39 -3.54 -2.32
CA CYS A 83 7.99 -2.15 -2.52
C CYS A 83 9.00 -1.32 -3.33
N SER A 84 8.92 0.01 -3.21
CA SER A 84 9.76 0.92 -4.02
C SER A 84 11.16 1.09 -3.46
N GLY A 85 11.30 1.03 -2.16
CA GLY A 85 12.57 1.21 -1.46
C GLY A 85 12.96 2.67 -1.26
N ASN A 86 13.80 2.90 -0.26
CA ASN A 86 14.32 4.22 0.09
C ASN A 86 15.62 4.54 -0.66
N ASP A 87 15.93 5.82 -0.73
CA ASP A 87 17.22 6.35 -1.21
C ASP A 87 17.60 5.89 -2.63
N LYS A 88 16.59 5.62 -3.47
CA LYS A 88 16.80 5.20 -4.86
C LYS A 88 16.82 6.40 -5.80
N GLU A 89 17.81 6.44 -6.67
CA GLU A 89 17.89 7.45 -7.72
C GLU A 89 16.95 7.12 -8.87
N ARG A 90 15.87 7.91 -8.98
CA ARG A 90 14.87 7.79 -10.04
C ARG A 90 14.46 9.19 -10.53
N PRO A 91 15.40 9.95 -11.12
CA PRO A 91 15.13 11.36 -11.47
C PRO A 91 13.97 11.57 -12.44
N HIS A 92 13.64 10.55 -13.24
CA HIS A 92 12.49 10.59 -14.16
C HIS A 92 11.16 10.15 -13.53
N LYS A 93 11.21 9.72 -12.25
CA LYS A 93 10.04 9.28 -11.50
C LYS A 93 10.07 9.90 -10.11
N LEU A 94 9.91 11.21 -10.05
CA LEU A 94 10.10 12.01 -8.84
C LEU A 94 9.29 11.50 -7.63
N ARG A 95 8.13 10.90 -7.87
CA ARG A 95 7.31 10.30 -6.81
C ARG A 95 8.05 9.22 -6.02
N TYR A 96 9.03 8.56 -6.66
CA TYR A 96 9.79 7.46 -6.06
C TYR A 96 11.28 7.79 -5.90
N HIS A 97 11.67 9.02 -6.23
CA HIS A 97 13.05 9.43 -6.22
C HIS A 97 13.50 9.81 -4.81
N GLN A 98 14.55 9.15 -4.34
CA GLN A 98 15.21 9.44 -3.05
C GLN A 98 14.22 9.60 -1.89
N LYS A 99 13.26 8.70 -1.78
CA LYS A 99 12.27 8.71 -0.69
C LYS A 99 12.87 8.10 0.58
N ASN A 100 12.24 8.44 1.70
CA ASN A 100 12.58 7.92 3.01
C ASN A 100 11.29 7.58 3.77
N TRP A 101 10.66 6.48 3.37
CA TRP A 101 9.45 5.99 4.02
C TRP A 101 9.79 5.07 5.19
N PRO A 102 8.91 4.94 6.21
CA PRO A 102 9.17 4.15 7.41
C PRO A 102 8.93 2.64 7.21
N TYR A 103 9.26 2.08 6.05
CA TYR A 103 8.97 0.69 5.71
C TYR A 103 9.63 -0.30 6.68
N LEU A 104 10.94 -0.16 6.93
CA LEU A 104 11.65 -1.08 7.85
C LEU A 104 11.17 -0.93 9.29
N ALA A 105 10.80 0.28 9.71
CA ALA A 105 10.19 0.51 11.00
C ALA A 105 8.83 -0.18 11.11
N ASN A 106 8.02 -0.11 10.05
CA ASN A 106 6.72 -0.80 10.00
C ASN A 106 6.90 -2.32 10.00
N LEU A 107 7.87 -2.83 9.25
CA LEU A 107 8.19 -4.27 9.25
C LEU A 107 8.60 -4.74 10.65
N GLY A 108 9.45 -3.97 11.34
CA GLY A 108 9.85 -4.23 12.72
C GLY A 108 8.68 -4.18 13.70
N ALA A 109 7.81 -3.19 13.56
CA ALA A 109 6.60 -3.06 14.38
C ALA A 109 5.63 -4.24 14.13
N ALA A 110 5.66 -4.82 12.93
CA ALA A 110 4.90 -6.03 12.61
C ALA A 110 5.50 -7.31 13.21
N GLY A 111 6.70 -7.23 13.80
CA GLY A 111 7.38 -8.35 14.44
C GLY A 111 8.34 -9.09 13.51
N PHE A 112 8.74 -8.50 12.40
CA PHE A 112 9.64 -9.12 11.43
C PHE A 112 10.92 -8.30 11.22
N THR A 113 12.01 -8.99 10.92
CA THR A 113 13.25 -8.37 10.48
C THR A 113 13.59 -8.92 9.08
N PRO A 114 14.45 -8.23 8.30
CA PRO A 114 14.91 -8.77 7.02
C PRO A 114 15.54 -10.16 7.14
N ALA A 115 16.17 -10.47 8.28
CA ALA A 115 16.79 -11.77 8.54
C ALA A 115 15.77 -12.93 8.66
N ASP A 116 14.53 -12.64 8.99
CA ASP A 116 13.47 -13.65 9.08
C ASP A 116 12.97 -14.12 7.71
N ILE A 117 13.25 -13.34 6.67
CA ILE A 117 12.75 -13.58 5.32
C ILE A 117 13.70 -14.53 4.59
N ILE A 118 13.14 -15.55 3.98
CA ILE A 118 13.87 -16.48 3.13
C ILE A 118 13.49 -16.33 1.66
#